data_9ef05c1bb53b04337bcd1a280516929c
#
_entry.id   9ef05c1bb53b04337bcd1a280516929c
#
_cell.length_a   1.000
_cell.length_b   1.000
_cell.length_c   1.000
_cell.angle_alpha   90.00
_cell.angle_beta   90.00
_cell.angle_gamma   90.00
#
_symmetry.space_group_name_H-M   'P 1'
#
loop_
_entity.id
_entity.type
_entity.pdbx_description
1 polymer ?
#
loop_
_entity_poly.entity_id
_entity_poly.type
_entity_poly.pdbx_seq_one_letter_code
_entity_poly.pdbx_strand_id
1 'polypeptide(L)'
;MKLDDLPPGLFRGDGAAVQAISFPYVRSADQDGAAPAKHRIVIAGAGPVGLTLAIDLAQRGQSVLVLDNDHKLSIGSRALCFAKRTLEIWDRLGVGQPMVDKGVSWNVGKVFFHDEQVYQFNLLPEHGHERPAFINLQQYYCEAYLVERALQLPGLEIRWHNTVKGVSPRDDGALLTVGTPEGDYTIDADWVIACDGARSPMRGLMGLESKGRIFXRGLMGL
;
A
#
# COMPACT_ATOMS: atom_id res chain seq x y z
N MET A 1 -4.06 -12.68 11.48
CA MET A 1 -2.66 -13.15 11.31
C MET A 1 -1.75 -12.21 12.10
N LYS A 2 -0.87 -12.77 12.92
CA LYS A 2 0.10 -11.99 13.70
C LYS A 2 1.51 -12.26 13.16
N LEU A 3 2.42 -11.34 13.41
CA LEU A 3 3.80 -11.47 12.96
C LEU A 3 4.48 -12.74 13.53
N ASP A 4 4.20 -13.05 14.79
CA ASP A 4 4.78 -14.22 15.47
C ASP A 4 4.31 -15.57 14.89
N ASP A 5 3.22 -15.55 14.11
CA ASP A 5 2.72 -16.77 13.44
C ASP A 5 3.46 -17.07 12.15
N LEU A 6 4.38 -16.18 11.73
CA LEU A 6 5.05 -16.26 10.43
C LEU A 6 6.52 -16.65 10.59
N PRO A 7 7.12 -17.30 9.56
CA PRO A 7 8.54 -17.61 9.59
C PRO A 7 9.41 -16.37 9.82
N PRO A 8 10.41 -16.44 10.69
CA PRO A 8 11.30 -15.30 10.90
C PRO A 8 11.99 -14.88 9.60
N GLY A 9 12.05 -13.60 9.35
CA GLY A 9 12.68 -13.03 8.17
C GLY A 9 11.91 -13.20 6.86
N LEU A 10 10.65 -13.64 6.93
CA LEU A 10 9.82 -13.85 5.74
C LEU A 10 9.82 -12.64 4.79
N PHE A 11 9.73 -11.44 5.35
CA PHE A 11 9.64 -10.20 4.57
C PHE A 11 11.03 -9.66 4.14
N ARG A 12 12.11 -10.34 4.52
CA ARG A 12 13.49 -9.92 4.27
C ARG A 12 14.22 -10.81 3.27
N GLY A 13 13.49 -11.71 2.62
CA GLY A 13 14.03 -12.63 1.63
C GLY A 13 14.48 -11.95 0.34
N ASP A 14 14.96 -12.76 -0.59
CA ASP A 14 15.24 -12.29 -1.95
C ASP A 14 13.92 -12.05 -2.71
N GLY A 15 14.03 -11.51 -3.93
CA GLY A 15 12.84 -11.12 -4.70
C GLY A 15 11.87 -12.26 -4.98
N ALA A 16 12.38 -13.46 -5.22
CA ALA A 16 11.54 -14.64 -5.47
C ALA A 16 10.79 -15.05 -4.20
N ALA A 17 11.48 -15.09 -3.08
CA ALA A 17 10.88 -15.44 -1.78
C ALA A 17 9.82 -14.42 -1.36
N VAL A 18 10.12 -13.13 -1.51
CA VAL A 18 9.17 -12.06 -1.14
C VAL A 18 7.93 -12.09 -2.03
N GLN A 19 8.09 -12.26 -3.33
CA GLN A 19 6.95 -12.34 -4.26
C GLN A 19 6.11 -13.61 -4.08
N ALA A 20 6.66 -14.64 -3.46
CA ALA A 20 5.94 -15.87 -3.14
C ALA A 20 5.06 -15.74 -1.89
N ILE A 21 5.19 -14.66 -1.12
CA ILE A 21 4.40 -14.44 0.10
C ILE A 21 2.92 -14.33 -0.29
N SER A 22 2.12 -15.15 0.39
CA SER A 22 0.68 -15.21 0.20
C SER A 22 -0.01 -15.18 1.57
N PHE A 23 -1.10 -14.46 1.65
CA PHE A 23 -1.86 -14.27 2.87
C PHE A 23 -3.18 -15.03 2.75
N PRO A 24 -3.42 -16.03 3.59
CA PRO A 24 -4.68 -16.76 3.51
C PRO A 24 -5.86 -15.89 3.92
N TYR A 25 -7.02 -16.24 3.41
CA TYR A 25 -8.27 -15.71 3.93
C TYR A 25 -8.42 -16.19 5.38
N VAL A 26 -8.83 -15.26 6.25
CA VAL A 26 -9.14 -15.58 7.65
C VAL A 26 -10.53 -15.02 7.94
N ARG A 27 -11.45 -15.89 8.34
CA ARG A 27 -12.81 -15.47 8.69
C ARG A 27 -12.74 -14.52 9.90
N SER A 28 -13.44 -13.41 9.79
CA SER A 28 -13.58 -12.42 10.86
C SER A 28 -14.83 -12.68 11.68
N ALA A 29 -14.78 -12.41 12.97
CA ALA A 29 -15.96 -12.44 13.84
C ALA A 29 -17.07 -11.48 13.37
N ASP A 30 -16.73 -10.43 12.63
CA ASP A 30 -17.69 -9.49 12.07
C ASP A 30 -18.69 -10.17 11.12
N GLN A 31 -18.32 -11.32 10.57
CA GLN A 31 -19.18 -12.08 9.63
C GLN A 31 -20.27 -12.87 10.36
N ASP A 32 -20.17 -13.01 11.67
CA ASP A 32 -21.12 -13.78 12.46
C ASP A 32 -22.20 -12.92 13.11
N GLY A 33 -22.03 -11.59 13.04
CA GLY A 33 -22.96 -10.64 13.64
C GLY A 33 -24.24 -10.42 12.84
N ALA A 34 -25.36 -10.29 13.53
CA ALA A 34 -26.64 -9.95 12.90
C ALA A 34 -26.72 -8.46 12.50
N ALA A 35 -25.86 -7.63 13.06
CA ALA A 35 -25.77 -6.19 12.76
C ALA A 35 -24.39 -5.87 12.21
N PRO A 36 -24.25 -4.78 11.44
CA PRO A 36 -22.93 -4.37 10.94
C PRO A 36 -21.93 -4.14 12.08
N ALA A 37 -20.72 -4.68 11.92
CA ALA A 37 -19.64 -4.47 12.89
C ALA A 37 -19.16 -3.02 12.81
N LYS A 38 -18.91 -2.40 13.97
CA LYS A 38 -18.46 -1.01 14.02
C LYS A 38 -16.94 -0.91 13.98
N HIS A 39 -16.43 -0.09 13.06
CA HIS A 39 -15.03 0.24 12.95
C HIS A 39 -14.86 1.75 12.83
N ARG A 40 -13.88 2.30 13.55
CA ARG A 40 -13.63 3.74 13.49
C ARG A 40 -13.07 4.15 12.13
N ILE A 41 -12.03 3.45 11.67
CA ILE A 41 -11.35 3.79 10.41
C ILE A 41 -11.21 2.52 9.57
N VAL A 42 -11.73 2.58 8.35
CA VAL A 42 -11.58 1.50 7.36
C VAL A 42 -10.83 2.06 6.14
N ILE A 43 -9.76 1.38 5.74
CA ILE A 43 -8.97 1.72 4.57
C ILE A 43 -9.18 0.62 3.53
N ALA A 44 -9.60 0.99 2.31
CA ALA A 44 -9.72 0.07 1.20
C ALA A 44 -8.43 0.08 0.39
N GLY A 45 -7.70 -1.03 0.42
CA GLY A 45 -6.44 -1.24 -0.29
C GLY A 45 -5.23 -1.34 0.63
N ALA A 46 -4.54 -2.48 0.59
CA ALA A 46 -3.29 -2.75 1.32
C ALA A 46 -2.04 -2.58 0.43
N GLY A 47 -2.10 -1.66 -0.54
CA GLY A 47 -0.93 -1.24 -1.30
C GLY A 47 -0.09 -0.23 -0.52
N PRO A 48 1.01 0.28 -1.11
CA PRO A 48 1.93 1.18 -0.38
C PRO A 48 1.25 2.39 0.25
N VAL A 49 0.23 2.95 -0.41
CA VAL A 49 -0.48 4.15 0.09
C VAL A 49 -1.32 3.79 1.32
N GLY A 50 -2.15 2.74 1.20
CA GLY A 50 -3.03 2.32 2.30
C GLY A 50 -2.25 1.85 3.52
N LEU A 51 -1.21 1.04 3.30
CA LEU A 51 -0.36 0.57 4.41
C LEU A 51 0.37 1.73 5.10
N THR A 52 0.91 2.68 4.32
CA THR A 52 1.57 3.88 4.88
C THR A 52 0.61 4.65 5.79
N LEU A 53 -0.61 4.91 5.30
CA LEU A 53 -1.63 5.61 6.08
C LEU A 53 -2.05 4.81 7.32
N ALA A 54 -2.27 3.50 7.15
CA ALA A 54 -2.69 2.63 8.25
C ALA A 54 -1.67 2.61 9.38
N ILE A 55 -0.37 2.50 9.04
CA ILE A 55 0.71 2.51 10.02
C ILE A 55 0.78 3.86 10.74
N ASP A 56 0.70 4.98 10.00
CA ASP A 56 0.76 6.32 10.61
C ASP A 56 -0.39 6.52 11.61
N LEU A 57 -1.59 6.12 11.24
CA LEU A 57 -2.77 6.22 12.12
C LEU A 57 -2.65 5.29 13.35
N ALA A 58 -2.20 4.06 13.15
CA ALA A 58 -2.05 3.10 14.25
C ALA A 58 -0.97 3.55 15.23
N GLN A 59 0.14 4.13 14.77
CA GLN A 59 1.18 4.70 15.62
C GLN A 59 0.66 5.87 16.47
N ARG A 60 -0.42 6.51 16.02
CA ARG A 60 -1.10 7.59 16.76
C ARG A 60 -2.24 7.08 17.65
N GLY A 61 -2.30 5.77 17.87
CA GLY A 61 -3.29 5.15 18.74
C GLY A 61 -4.68 4.97 18.14
N GLN A 62 -4.82 5.09 16.81
CA GLN A 62 -6.10 4.85 16.17
C GLN A 62 -6.27 3.35 15.87
N SER A 63 -7.50 2.86 16.01
CA SER A 63 -7.87 1.52 15.56
C SER A 63 -8.17 1.59 14.06
N VAL A 64 -7.48 0.78 13.26
CA VAL A 64 -7.55 0.81 11.81
C VAL A 64 -7.78 -0.58 11.24
N LEU A 65 -8.77 -0.70 10.37
CA LEU A 65 -9.03 -1.91 9.59
C LEU A 65 -8.65 -1.63 8.13
N VAL A 66 -7.77 -2.45 7.57
CA VAL A 66 -7.44 -2.41 6.13
C VAL A 66 -8.09 -3.60 5.45
N LEU A 67 -8.80 -3.35 4.36
CA LEU A 67 -9.44 -4.39 3.54
C LEU A 67 -8.74 -4.45 2.19
N ASP A 68 -8.36 -5.65 1.76
CA ASP A 68 -7.77 -5.84 0.44
C ASP A 68 -8.39 -7.05 -0.25
N ASN A 69 -8.70 -6.88 -1.53
CA ASN A 69 -9.26 -7.96 -2.34
C ASN A 69 -8.20 -8.97 -2.80
N ASP A 70 -6.92 -8.60 -2.74
CA ASP A 70 -5.82 -9.50 -3.11
C ASP A 70 -5.42 -10.37 -1.89
N HIS A 71 -4.47 -11.27 -2.12
CA HIS A 71 -3.95 -12.19 -1.12
C HIS A 71 -2.42 -12.24 -1.12
N LYS A 72 -1.77 -11.33 -1.83
CA LYS A 72 -0.31 -11.34 -1.99
C LYS A 72 0.24 -9.95 -2.25
N LEU A 73 1.54 -9.82 -2.11
CA LEU A 73 2.26 -8.61 -2.47
C LEU A 73 2.27 -8.44 -4.00
N SER A 74 2.53 -7.24 -4.48
CA SER A 74 2.57 -6.98 -5.92
C SER A 74 3.62 -7.86 -6.61
N ILE A 75 3.27 -8.34 -7.80
CA ILE A 75 4.17 -9.16 -8.61
C ILE A 75 4.82 -8.29 -9.68
N GLY A 76 6.10 -8.49 -9.89
CA GLY A 76 6.88 -7.78 -10.88
C GLY A 76 7.20 -6.34 -10.44
N SER A 77 7.70 -5.56 -11.37
CA SER A 77 8.10 -4.19 -11.10
C SER A 77 6.99 -3.23 -11.52
N ARG A 78 6.22 -2.74 -10.56
CA ARG A 78 5.20 -1.70 -10.79
C ARG A 78 5.82 -0.32 -10.60
N ALA A 79 6.06 0.08 -9.35
CA ALA A 79 6.84 1.27 -9.05
C ALA A 79 8.27 0.86 -8.74
N LEU A 80 9.22 1.70 -9.15
CA LEU A 80 10.64 1.43 -8.96
C LEU A 80 11.36 2.60 -8.26
N CYS A 81 11.00 3.83 -8.57
CA CYS A 81 11.68 5.02 -8.03
C CYS A 81 10.89 5.62 -6.89
N PHE A 82 11.54 5.75 -5.73
CA PHE A 82 10.95 6.38 -4.55
C PHE A 82 11.75 7.61 -4.18
N ALA A 83 11.04 8.74 -4.10
CA ALA A 83 11.64 10.05 -3.84
C ALA A 83 11.94 10.27 -2.36
N LYS A 84 12.87 11.17 -2.08
CA LYS A 84 13.30 11.61 -0.75
C LYS A 84 12.13 11.79 0.22
N ARG A 85 11.07 12.50 -0.21
CA ARG A 85 9.91 12.77 0.67
C ARG A 85 9.20 11.48 1.10
N THR A 86 9.08 10.51 0.22
CA THR A 86 8.49 9.19 0.55
C THR A 86 9.35 8.49 1.60
N LEU A 87 10.68 8.54 1.42
CA LEU A 87 11.62 7.92 2.36
C LEU A 87 11.54 8.57 3.75
N GLU A 88 11.43 9.89 3.82
CA GLU A 88 11.24 10.63 5.07
C GLU A 88 9.94 10.24 5.79
N ILE A 89 8.88 10.03 5.03
CA ILE A 89 7.60 9.54 5.59
C ILE A 89 7.81 8.14 6.17
N TRP A 90 8.45 7.26 5.42
CA TRP A 90 8.70 5.88 5.84
C TRP A 90 9.68 5.78 7.03
N ASP A 91 10.60 6.74 7.18
CA ASP A 91 11.44 6.85 8.39
C ASP A 91 10.60 7.04 9.62
N ARG A 92 9.65 7.98 9.53
CA ARG A 92 8.73 8.26 10.64
C ARG A 92 7.90 7.04 11.02
N LEU A 93 7.66 6.15 10.06
CA LEU A 93 6.92 4.91 10.29
C LEU A 93 7.81 3.75 10.78
N GLY A 94 9.14 3.93 10.74
CA GLY A 94 10.11 2.92 11.16
C GLY A 94 10.52 1.93 10.08
N VAL A 95 10.24 2.25 8.81
CA VAL A 95 10.57 1.35 7.68
C VAL A 95 11.47 1.98 6.63
N GLY A 96 11.88 3.24 6.79
CA GLY A 96 12.69 3.93 5.79
C GLY A 96 14.09 3.34 5.62
N GLN A 97 14.78 3.05 6.73
CA GLN A 97 16.16 2.53 6.67
C GLN A 97 16.25 1.20 5.92
N PRO A 98 15.44 0.17 6.21
CA PRO A 98 15.47 -1.07 5.43
C PRO A 98 15.24 -0.87 3.93
N MET A 99 14.41 0.10 3.56
CA MET A 99 14.16 0.40 2.14
C MET A 99 15.37 1.02 1.48
N VAL A 100 16.07 1.94 2.18
CA VAL A 100 17.30 2.55 1.67
C VAL A 100 18.43 1.51 1.55
N ASP A 101 18.57 0.66 2.57
CA ASP A 101 19.60 -0.39 2.58
C ASP A 101 19.42 -1.40 1.44
N LYS A 102 18.17 -1.71 1.10
CA LYS A 102 17.85 -2.65 0.01
C LYS A 102 17.91 -1.99 -1.35
N GLY A 103 17.57 -0.71 -1.44
CA GLY A 103 17.47 0.03 -2.69
C GLY A 103 18.81 0.49 -3.23
N VAL A 104 18.81 0.97 -4.46
CA VAL A 104 19.97 1.57 -5.10
C VAL A 104 19.75 3.08 -5.17
N SER A 105 20.57 3.83 -4.45
CA SER A 105 20.52 5.30 -4.45
C SER A 105 21.12 5.89 -5.71
N TRP A 106 20.52 6.96 -6.21
CA TRP A 106 21.09 7.72 -7.32
C TRP A 106 20.62 9.17 -7.27
N ASN A 107 21.42 10.06 -7.82
CA ASN A 107 21.10 11.49 -7.87
C ASN A 107 21.44 12.13 -9.21
N VAL A 108 22.31 11.50 -10.02
CA VAL A 108 22.70 12.03 -11.33
C VAL A 108 21.94 11.27 -12.41
N GLY A 109 21.16 12.01 -13.19
CA GLY A 109 20.50 11.48 -14.37
C GLY A 109 21.15 11.96 -15.65
N LYS A 110 21.24 11.08 -16.65
CA LYS A 110 21.81 11.40 -17.96
C LYS A 110 20.79 11.02 -19.02
N VAL A 111 20.62 11.88 -20.00
CA VAL A 111 19.72 11.67 -21.13
C VAL A 111 20.55 11.59 -22.40
N PHE A 112 20.29 10.57 -23.20
CA PHE A 112 21.00 10.35 -24.47
C PHE A 112 20.00 10.41 -25.62
N PHE A 113 20.47 10.95 -26.75
CA PHE A 113 19.82 10.81 -28.04
C PHE A 113 20.77 10.02 -28.93
N HIS A 114 20.42 8.79 -29.25
CA HIS A 114 21.36 7.81 -29.81
C HIS A 114 22.58 7.70 -28.87
N ASP A 115 23.80 7.94 -29.36
CA ASP A 115 25.03 7.82 -28.59
C ASP A 115 25.49 9.15 -27.99
N GLU A 116 24.80 10.25 -28.26
CA GLU A 116 25.13 11.58 -27.78
C GLU A 116 24.43 11.90 -26.47
N GLN A 117 25.17 12.26 -25.42
CA GLN A 117 24.59 12.74 -24.17
C GLN A 117 24.11 14.18 -24.38
N VAL A 118 22.80 14.37 -24.40
CA VAL A 118 22.18 15.68 -24.68
C VAL A 118 21.83 16.45 -23.42
N TYR A 119 21.76 15.76 -22.24
CA TYR A 119 21.39 16.43 -20.99
C TYR A 119 21.89 15.65 -19.77
N GLN A 120 22.21 16.37 -18.71
CA GLN A 120 22.53 15.77 -17.41
C GLN A 120 21.95 16.65 -16.31
N PHE A 121 21.50 16.02 -15.25
CA PHE A 121 20.99 16.74 -14.08
C PHE A 121 21.44 16.04 -12.80
N ASN A 122 21.55 16.83 -11.73
CA ASN A 122 21.79 16.35 -10.39
C ASN A 122 20.57 16.75 -9.53
N LEU A 123 19.89 15.75 -8.98
CA LEU A 123 18.62 15.94 -8.25
C LEU A 123 18.83 16.59 -6.88
N LEU A 124 19.95 16.34 -6.25
CA LEU A 124 20.18 16.80 -4.88
C LEU A 124 21.69 17.02 -4.70
N PRO A 125 22.22 18.13 -5.25
CA PRO A 125 23.68 18.38 -5.22
C PRO A 125 24.20 18.80 -3.84
N GLU A 126 23.34 19.27 -2.96
CA GLU A 126 23.71 19.72 -1.61
C GLU A 126 24.05 18.51 -0.73
N HIS A 127 24.83 18.75 0.32
CA HIS A 127 25.21 17.74 1.31
C HIS A 127 24.36 17.85 2.58
N GLY A 128 24.46 16.85 3.45
CA GLY A 128 23.82 16.87 4.76
C GLY A 128 22.37 16.37 4.78
N HIS A 129 21.90 15.79 3.69
CA HIS A 129 20.55 15.19 3.67
C HIS A 129 20.59 13.80 4.29
N GLU A 130 19.64 13.52 5.16
CA GLU A 130 19.49 12.19 5.77
C GLU A 130 19.10 11.11 4.75
N ARG A 131 18.29 11.50 3.75
CA ARG A 131 17.80 10.57 2.73
C ARG A 131 18.24 11.00 1.33
N PRO A 132 18.56 10.02 0.46
CA PRO A 132 18.96 10.35 -0.92
C PRO A 132 17.78 10.95 -1.71
N ALA A 133 18.10 11.60 -2.82
CA ALA A 133 17.08 12.17 -3.73
C ALA A 133 16.08 11.11 -4.19
N PHE A 134 16.62 9.94 -4.60
CA PHE A 134 15.85 8.78 -5.04
C PHE A 134 16.54 7.49 -4.65
N ILE A 135 15.73 6.46 -4.49
CA ILE A 135 16.19 5.06 -4.55
C ILE A 135 15.40 4.32 -5.62
N ASN A 136 16.04 3.37 -6.25
CA ASN A 136 15.38 2.36 -7.06
C ASN A 136 15.19 1.12 -6.19
N LEU A 137 13.93 0.72 -5.97
CA LEU A 137 13.56 -0.45 -5.17
C LEU A 137 12.25 -1.00 -5.71
N GLN A 138 12.18 -2.27 -5.99
CA GLN A 138 10.96 -2.88 -6.49
C GLN A 138 9.83 -2.75 -5.45
N GLN A 139 8.62 -2.46 -5.93
CA GLN A 139 7.46 -2.19 -5.07
C GLN A 139 7.15 -3.33 -4.08
N TYR A 140 7.32 -4.57 -4.48
CA TYR A 140 7.02 -5.70 -3.59
C TYR A 140 7.90 -5.71 -2.32
N TYR A 141 9.14 -5.21 -2.38
CA TYR A 141 9.96 -5.04 -1.18
C TYR A 141 9.38 -3.96 -0.26
N CYS A 142 8.94 -2.84 -0.85
CA CYS A 142 8.30 -1.78 -0.07
C CYS A 142 7.07 -2.29 0.64
N GLU A 143 6.21 -3.02 -0.08
CA GLU A 143 5.01 -3.62 0.48
C GLU A 143 5.35 -4.62 1.59
N ALA A 144 6.38 -5.46 1.38
CA ALA A 144 6.81 -6.44 2.38
C ALA A 144 7.20 -5.76 3.70
N TYR A 145 8.03 -4.72 3.63
CA TYR A 145 8.46 -3.98 4.84
C TYR A 145 7.29 -3.27 5.51
N LEU A 146 6.35 -2.73 4.71
CA LEU A 146 5.15 -2.09 5.24
C LEU A 146 4.22 -3.09 5.92
N VAL A 147 4.00 -4.27 5.32
CA VAL A 147 3.20 -5.33 5.94
C VAL A 147 3.87 -5.83 7.23
N GLU A 148 5.19 -6.08 7.19
CA GLU A 148 5.93 -6.48 8.39
C GLU A 148 5.72 -5.49 9.53
N ARG A 149 5.80 -4.18 9.22
CA ARG A 149 5.61 -3.12 10.21
C ARG A 149 4.16 -3.05 10.70
N ALA A 150 3.20 -3.18 9.79
CA ALA A 150 1.77 -3.14 10.13
C ALA A 150 1.41 -4.26 11.12
N LEU A 151 1.97 -5.46 10.92
CA LEU A 151 1.72 -6.63 11.79
C LEU A 151 2.31 -6.48 13.20
N GLN A 152 3.23 -5.53 13.40
CA GLN A 152 3.80 -5.21 14.73
C GLN A 152 2.91 -4.27 15.55
N LEU A 153 1.93 -3.63 14.91
CA LEU A 153 1.19 -2.54 15.54
C LEU A 153 -0.15 -3.04 16.12
N PRO A 154 -0.35 -2.97 17.43
CA PRO A 154 -1.66 -3.28 17.98
C PRO A 154 -2.69 -2.26 17.50
N GLY A 155 -3.89 -2.69 17.24
CA GLY A 155 -4.94 -1.82 16.72
C GLY A 155 -4.96 -1.67 15.20
N LEU A 156 -4.02 -2.31 14.49
CA LEU A 156 -4.05 -2.36 13.03
C LEU A 156 -4.36 -3.81 12.59
N GLU A 157 -5.44 -3.97 11.86
CA GLU A 157 -5.86 -5.25 11.30
C GLU A 157 -5.85 -5.17 9.79
N ILE A 158 -5.30 -6.19 9.11
CA ILE A 158 -5.37 -6.31 7.65
C ILE A 158 -6.17 -7.57 7.34
N ARG A 159 -7.23 -7.41 6.53
CA ARG A 159 -8.03 -8.54 6.03
C ARG A 159 -7.82 -8.69 4.53
N TRP A 160 -7.15 -9.77 4.18
CA TRP A 160 -6.92 -10.17 2.80
C TRP A 160 -8.15 -10.93 2.27
N HIS A 161 -8.36 -10.96 0.95
CA HIS A 161 -9.54 -11.56 0.32
C HIS A 161 -10.85 -10.89 0.79
N ASN A 162 -10.80 -9.62 1.14
CA ASN A 162 -11.96 -8.84 1.56
C ASN A 162 -12.18 -7.69 0.58
N THR A 163 -13.17 -7.85 -0.29
CA THR A 163 -13.46 -6.91 -1.39
C THR A 163 -14.57 -5.96 -1.01
N VAL A 164 -14.32 -4.66 -1.02
CA VAL A 164 -15.39 -3.66 -0.86
C VAL A 164 -16.26 -3.69 -2.11
N LYS A 165 -17.51 -4.13 -1.96
CA LYS A 165 -18.49 -4.27 -3.05
C LYS A 165 -19.52 -3.14 -3.07
N GLY A 166 -19.69 -2.45 -1.94
CA GLY A 166 -20.66 -1.37 -1.82
C GLY A 166 -20.26 -0.36 -0.77
N VAL A 167 -20.62 0.91 -1.01
CA VAL A 167 -20.42 2.01 -0.08
C VAL A 167 -21.72 2.81 -0.04
N SER A 168 -22.29 2.97 1.14
CA SER A 168 -23.47 3.80 1.36
C SER A 168 -23.12 4.89 2.35
N PRO A 169 -22.80 6.09 1.89
CA PRO A 169 -22.46 7.21 2.78
C PRO A 169 -23.64 7.58 3.70
N ARG A 170 -23.32 8.03 4.90
CA ARG A 170 -24.26 8.53 5.91
C ARG A 170 -23.69 9.84 6.48
N ASP A 171 -24.52 10.57 7.24
CA ASP A 171 -24.10 11.83 7.87
C ASP A 171 -22.95 11.64 8.87
N ASP A 172 -22.88 10.47 9.51
CA ASP A 172 -21.91 10.15 10.56
C ASP A 172 -20.90 9.06 10.15
N GLY A 173 -20.81 8.72 8.86
CA GLY A 173 -19.89 7.68 8.40
C GLY A 173 -20.34 7.02 7.11
N ALA A 174 -20.14 5.71 7.00
CA ALA A 174 -20.61 4.94 5.84
C ALA A 174 -20.82 3.48 6.19
N LEU A 175 -21.82 2.87 5.54
CA LEU A 175 -22.00 1.43 5.57
C LEU A 175 -21.29 0.81 4.37
N LEU A 176 -20.43 -0.16 4.63
CA LEU A 176 -19.71 -0.91 3.59
C LEU A 176 -20.32 -2.30 3.44
N THR A 177 -20.43 -2.78 2.21
CA THR A 177 -20.65 -4.19 1.91
C THR A 177 -19.30 -4.79 1.51
N VAL A 178 -18.88 -5.84 2.20
CA VAL A 178 -17.59 -6.48 1.99
C VAL A 178 -17.81 -7.93 1.57
N GLY A 179 -17.26 -8.30 0.42
CA GLY A 179 -17.33 -9.66 -0.10
C GLY A 179 -16.10 -10.47 0.29
N THR A 180 -16.32 -11.73 0.69
CA THR A 180 -15.26 -12.69 1.02
C THR A 180 -15.54 -14.02 0.32
N PRO A 181 -14.61 -14.97 0.34
CA PRO A 181 -14.88 -16.33 -0.17
C PRO A 181 -16.05 -17.05 0.50
N GLU A 182 -16.42 -16.64 1.71
CA GLU A 182 -17.50 -17.27 2.49
C GLU A 182 -18.81 -16.49 2.47
N GLY A 183 -18.88 -15.43 1.66
CA GLY A 183 -20.09 -14.61 1.54
C GLY A 183 -19.84 -13.15 1.94
N ASP A 184 -20.89 -12.38 1.89
CA ASP A 184 -20.83 -10.95 2.13
C ASP A 184 -21.20 -10.62 3.58
N TYR A 185 -20.60 -9.56 4.12
CA TYR A 185 -20.92 -9.00 5.42
C TYR A 185 -20.90 -7.48 5.35
N THR A 186 -21.33 -6.82 6.43
CA THR A 186 -21.42 -5.36 6.45
C THR A 186 -20.59 -4.77 7.59
N ILE A 187 -20.02 -3.60 7.31
CA ILE A 187 -19.24 -2.81 8.26
C ILE A 187 -19.84 -1.41 8.36
N ASP A 188 -20.04 -0.93 9.58
CA ASP A 188 -20.42 0.46 9.87
C ASP A 188 -19.13 1.20 10.27
N ALA A 189 -18.67 2.11 9.42
CA ALA A 189 -17.40 2.83 9.60
C ALA A 189 -17.61 4.32 9.82
N ASP A 190 -16.93 4.91 10.82
CA ASP A 190 -16.95 6.38 10.98
C ASP A 190 -16.20 7.04 9.83
N TRP A 191 -15.09 6.45 9.38
CA TRP A 191 -14.26 6.98 8.29
C TRP A 191 -13.90 5.86 7.31
N VAL A 192 -14.13 6.11 6.02
CA VAL A 192 -13.71 5.21 4.95
C VAL A 192 -12.74 5.95 4.04
N ILE A 193 -11.55 5.35 3.82
CA ILE A 193 -10.50 5.98 3.02
C ILE A 193 -10.14 5.05 1.85
N ALA A 194 -10.34 5.55 0.63
CA ALA A 194 -10.05 4.80 -0.58
C ALA A 194 -8.56 4.90 -0.92
N CYS A 195 -7.85 3.77 -0.82
CA CYS A 195 -6.45 3.61 -1.22
C CYS A 195 -6.30 2.46 -2.23
N ASP A 196 -7.34 2.19 -3.00
CA ASP A 196 -7.53 1.05 -3.89
C ASP A 196 -6.97 1.25 -5.30
N GLY A 197 -6.10 2.25 -5.44
CA GLY A 197 -5.24 2.40 -6.61
C GLY A 197 -5.86 3.15 -7.79
N ALA A 198 -5.11 3.15 -8.89
CA ALA A 198 -5.47 3.93 -10.09
C ALA A 198 -6.80 3.48 -10.73
N ARG A 199 -7.13 2.20 -10.60
CA ARG A 199 -8.38 1.63 -11.13
C ARG A 199 -9.44 1.49 -10.04
N SER A 200 -9.45 2.38 -9.08
CA SER A 200 -10.28 2.38 -7.89
C SER A 200 -11.72 1.91 -8.13
N PRO A 201 -12.13 0.74 -7.62
CA PRO A 201 -13.54 0.37 -7.58
C PRO A 201 -14.35 1.31 -6.68
N MET A 202 -13.76 1.78 -5.58
CA MET A 202 -14.41 2.71 -4.65
C MET A 202 -14.87 3.99 -5.37
N ARG A 203 -14.04 4.50 -6.28
CA ARG A 203 -14.40 5.69 -7.09
C ARG A 203 -15.69 5.44 -7.87
N GLY A 204 -15.79 4.26 -8.51
CA GLY A 204 -17.01 3.88 -9.24
C GLY A 204 -18.22 3.69 -8.32
N LEU A 205 -18.04 3.07 -7.15
CA LEU A 205 -19.10 2.87 -6.17
C LEU A 205 -19.65 4.20 -5.63
N MET A 206 -18.82 5.26 -5.64
CA MET A 206 -19.22 6.62 -5.24
C MET A 206 -19.78 7.45 -6.40
N GLY A 207 -19.92 6.86 -7.60
CA GLY A 207 -20.40 7.58 -8.77
C GLY A 207 -19.42 8.61 -9.32
N LEU A 208 -18.13 8.48 -8.98
CA LEU A 208 -17.10 9.44 -9.38
C LEU A 208 -16.33 8.93 -10.61
N GLU A 209 -15.88 9.84 -11.45
CA GLU A 209 -15.13 9.56 -12.66
C GLU A 209 -13.81 10.33 -12.68
N SER A 210 -12.78 9.72 -13.24
CA SER A 210 -11.55 10.43 -13.60
C SER A 210 -11.66 10.94 -15.03
N LYS A 211 -11.45 12.23 -15.22
CA LYS A 211 -11.41 12.85 -16.55
C LYS A 211 -9.95 13.11 -16.94
N GLY A 212 -9.61 12.81 -18.19
CA GLY A 212 -8.25 13.02 -18.67
C GLY A 212 -8.04 12.46 -20.08
N ARG A 213 -6.83 12.64 -20.59
CA ARG A 213 -6.40 12.09 -21.88
C ARG A 213 -5.45 10.93 -21.64
N ILE A 214 -5.53 9.91 -22.50
CA ILE A 214 -4.57 8.81 -22.52
C ILE A 214 -3.45 9.21 -23.46
N PHE A 215 -2.28 9.46 -22.94
CA PHE A 215 -1.09 9.84 -23.72
C PHE A 215 -0.23 8.65 -24.14
N UNK A 216 -0.34 7.70 -23.57
CA UNK A 216 0.48 6.81 -23.75
C UNK A 216 -0.02 5.59 -24.16
N ARG A 217 -0.66 5.54 -24.94
CA ARG A 217 -1.17 4.22 -25.30
C ARG A 217 -0.16 3.32 -26.01
N GLY A 218 1.00 3.82 -26.34
CA GLY A 218 1.96 3.09 -27.15
C GLY A 218 3.30 2.73 -26.49
N LEU A 219 3.60 3.25 -25.31
CA LEU A 219 4.94 3.12 -24.75
C LEU A 219 5.10 2.13 -23.58
N MET A 220 4.02 1.48 -23.19
CA MET A 220 4.04 0.55 -22.06
C MET A 220 3.79 -0.92 -22.48
N GLY A 221 4.05 -1.22 -23.73
CA GLY A 221 3.88 -2.55 -24.29
C GLY A 221 5.19 -3.22 -24.70
N LEU A 222 6.28 -2.99 -23.95
CA LEU A 222 7.54 -3.71 -24.13
C LEU A 222 7.85 -4.52 -22.89
#